data_757ace2d2e2714bbdff44324d7843be6
#
_entry.id   757ace2d2e2714bbdff44324d7843be6
#
_cell.length_a   1.000
_cell.length_b   1.000
_cell.length_c   1.000
_cell.angle_alpha   90.00
_cell.angle_beta   90.00
_cell.angle_gamma   90.00
#
_symmetry.space_group_name_H-M   'P 1'
#
loop_
_entity.id
_entity.type
_entity.pdbx_description
1 polymer ?
#
loop_
_entity_poly.entity_id
_entity_poly.type
_entity_poly.pdbx_seq_one_letter_code
_entity_poly.pdbx_strand_id
1 'polypeptide(L)'
;MKNKSACFFVLSLFVCSMFTSCNKESTTECQTIDFSTLFDGQPEKIPLKEWAKSIHFVQLETNDSVLIGNIRATILHKDKILVHHNNLSLFDLSGKFICNIGSKGGGPTEYSGINNAWTDDEGIHIFDIANKIKTYNWNGKWIKTEPIPESNIKEVFPLASGNNIKAGYIQNITGNEPHKIYLFKDSTILAKIPYGKSFQKGEMTMVFYNECYPFHANGRTFFKEMFNDTIFSIDNQYQPVPRWYIELGKYKIAEDARYTLTDPRKSVFDNAATLTPIGKWDNKLF
;
A
#
# COMPACT_ATOMS: atom_id res chain seq x y z
N MET A 1 65.81 1.12 62.44
CA MET A 1 66.29 0.16 61.44
C MET A 1 65.04 -0.48 60.86
N LYS A 2 64.94 -0.50 59.53
CA LYS A 2 63.90 -1.07 58.68
C LYS A 2 62.59 -0.26 58.51
N ASN A 3 62.62 0.67 57.50
CA ASN A 3 61.47 1.27 56.85
C ASN A 3 60.77 0.22 56.03
N LYS A 4 59.41 0.20 56.12
CA LYS A 4 58.53 -0.48 55.15
C LYS A 4 57.70 0.58 54.47
N SER A 5 58.03 0.86 53.21
CA SER A 5 57.22 1.62 52.31
C SER A 5 55.92 0.82 51.96
N ALA A 6 54.78 1.41 52.18
CA ALA A 6 53.51 0.90 51.73
C ALA A 6 53.16 1.60 50.41
N CYS A 7 53.16 0.83 49.33
CA CYS A 7 52.70 1.26 48.02
C CYS A 7 51.17 1.27 48.02
N PHE A 8 50.52 2.44 47.89
CA PHE A 8 49.10 2.58 47.67
C PHE A 8 48.82 2.43 46.17
N PHE A 9 48.17 1.34 45.79
CA PHE A 9 47.59 1.15 44.43
C PHE A 9 46.25 1.79 44.41
N VAL A 10 46.10 2.94 43.73
CA VAL A 10 44.82 3.55 43.42
C VAL A 10 44.29 2.88 42.17
N LEU A 11 43.32 1.98 42.34
CA LEU A 11 42.57 1.35 41.25
C LEU A 11 41.48 2.32 40.81
N SER A 12 41.71 3.07 39.73
CA SER A 12 40.75 3.93 39.07
C SER A 12 39.74 3.05 38.30
N LEU A 13 38.54 2.84 38.86
CA LEU A 13 37.42 2.23 38.17
C LEU A 13 36.85 3.25 37.16
N PHE A 14 37.21 3.09 35.89
CA PHE A 14 36.59 3.79 34.79
C PHE A 14 35.21 3.12 34.49
N VAL A 15 34.18 3.65 35.11
CA VAL A 15 32.79 3.25 34.77
C VAL A 15 32.44 3.86 33.43
N CYS A 16 32.60 3.08 32.36
CA CYS A 16 32.16 3.40 31.04
C CYS A 16 30.59 3.27 31.02
N SER A 17 29.89 4.35 31.31
CA SER A 17 28.43 4.42 31.13
C SER A 17 28.15 4.41 29.65
N MET A 18 27.89 3.22 29.10
CA MET A 18 27.29 3.07 27.80
C MET A 18 25.86 3.63 27.88
N PHE A 19 25.69 4.87 27.46
CA PHE A 19 24.35 5.38 27.09
C PHE A 19 23.93 4.65 25.84
N THR A 20 23.30 3.49 26.00
CA THR A 20 22.44 2.94 24.96
C THR A 20 21.25 3.89 24.81
N SER A 21 21.37 4.83 23.89
CA SER A 21 20.25 5.60 23.41
C SER A 21 19.32 4.61 22.67
N CYS A 22 18.45 3.95 23.44
CA CYS A 22 17.27 3.32 22.89
C CYS A 22 16.42 4.47 22.32
N ASN A 23 16.47 4.70 21.02
CA ASN A 23 15.41 5.39 20.33
C ASN A 23 14.15 4.51 20.50
N LYS A 24 13.44 4.68 21.60
CA LYS A 24 12.05 4.27 21.71
C LYS A 24 11.34 5.04 20.60
N GLU A 25 11.02 4.39 19.48
CA GLU A 25 9.90 4.86 18.66
C GLU A 25 8.75 5.05 19.65
N SER A 26 8.29 6.29 19.79
CA SER A 26 7.13 6.59 20.61
C SER A 26 6.03 5.65 20.11
N THR A 27 5.55 4.78 20.96
CA THR A 27 4.33 4.01 20.70
C THR A 27 3.23 5.04 20.54
N THR A 28 3.06 5.52 19.31
CA THR A 28 1.97 6.44 18.99
C THR A 28 0.71 5.65 19.19
N GLU A 29 -0.05 6.02 20.19
CA GLU A 29 -1.34 5.42 20.51
C GLU A 29 -2.22 5.44 19.25
N CYS A 30 -2.95 4.35 19.00
CA CYS A 30 -3.87 4.26 17.86
C CYS A 30 -4.97 5.32 18.05
N GLN A 31 -5.05 6.28 17.14
CA GLN A 31 -6.03 7.36 17.20
C GLN A 31 -7.35 6.89 16.59
N THR A 32 -8.47 7.18 17.23
CA THR A 32 -9.79 6.94 16.66
C THR A 32 -10.24 8.16 15.86
N ILE A 33 -10.72 7.93 14.64
CA ILE A 33 -11.39 8.92 13.80
C ILE A 33 -12.85 8.50 13.74
N ASP A 34 -13.72 9.30 14.37
CA ASP A 34 -15.14 8.97 14.47
C ASP A 34 -15.93 9.53 13.28
N PHE A 35 -16.45 8.61 12.49
CA PHE A 35 -17.38 8.86 11.38
C PHE A 35 -18.74 8.18 11.60
N SER A 36 -19.06 7.77 12.83
CA SER A 36 -20.27 7.01 13.15
C SER A 36 -21.56 7.71 12.76
N THR A 37 -21.56 9.05 12.71
CA THR A 37 -22.71 9.87 12.32
C THR A 37 -22.59 10.50 10.94
N LEU A 38 -21.51 10.23 10.20
CA LEU A 38 -21.22 10.89 8.91
C LEU A 38 -22.35 10.72 7.88
N PHE A 39 -23.03 9.59 7.89
CA PHE A 39 -24.07 9.25 6.93
C PHE A 39 -25.50 9.51 7.44
N ASP A 40 -25.66 10.03 8.66
CA ASP A 40 -26.99 10.29 9.26
C ASP A 40 -27.58 11.64 8.81
N GLY A 41 -26.76 12.54 8.29
CA GLY A 41 -27.15 13.87 7.85
C GLY A 41 -27.26 14.03 6.34
N GLN A 42 -27.68 15.20 5.90
CA GLN A 42 -27.57 15.59 4.49
C GLN A 42 -26.10 15.87 4.16
N PRO A 43 -25.62 15.46 2.98
CA PRO A 43 -24.25 15.73 2.55
C PRO A 43 -23.97 17.26 2.55
N GLU A 44 -22.98 17.67 3.28
CA GLU A 44 -22.54 19.06 3.27
C GLU A 44 -21.64 19.31 2.06
N LYS A 45 -21.91 20.40 1.31
CA LYS A 45 -21.07 20.78 0.19
C LYS A 45 -19.88 21.56 0.71
N ILE A 46 -18.71 20.95 0.73
CA ILE A 46 -17.46 21.64 1.06
C ILE A 46 -16.91 22.25 -0.23
N PRO A 47 -16.79 23.60 -0.32
CA PRO A 47 -16.24 24.24 -1.51
C PRO A 47 -14.78 23.86 -1.70
N LEU A 48 -14.40 23.40 -2.89
CA LEU A 48 -13.03 22.99 -3.20
C LEU A 48 -11.98 24.07 -2.92
N LYS A 49 -12.35 25.36 -3.01
CA LYS A 49 -11.49 26.49 -2.68
C LYS A 49 -10.97 26.51 -1.23
N GLU A 50 -11.63 25.80 -0.32
CA GLU A 50 -11.20 25.67 1.08
C GLU A 50 -10.06 24.66 1.23
N TRP A 51 -9.86 23.78 0.25
CA TRP A 51 -8.89 22.71 0.25
C TRP A 51 -7.76 22.89 -0.76
N ALA A 52 -8.06 23.55 -1.88
CA ALA A 52 -7.12 23.73 -2.97
C ALA A 52 -6.85 25.21 -3.25
N LYS A 53 -5.57 25.57 -3.35
CA LYS A 53 -5.15 26.93 -3.76
C LYS A 53 -5.38 27.16 -5.25
N SER A 54 -5.28 26.12 -6.07
CA SER A 54 -5.51 26.18 -7.50
C SER A 54 -5.93 24.80 -8.02
N ILE A 55 -6.60 24.81 -9.17
CA ILE A 55 -7.00 23.59 -9.90
C ILE A 55 -6.43 23.74 -11.31
N HIS A 56 -5.76 22.70 -11.77
CA HIS A 56 -5.25 22.62 -13.11
C HIS A 56 -5.87 21.42 -13.83
N PHE A 57 -6.41 21.66 -15.01
CA PHE A 57 -6.91 20.62 -15.88
C PHE A 57 -5.83 20.26 -16.90
N VAL A 58 -5.50 18.99 -17.00
CA VAL A 58 -4.56 18.48 -18.01
C VAL A 58 -5.37 17.71 -19.04
N GLN A 59 -5.45 18.27 -20.26
CA GLN A 59 -6.08 17.57 -21.38
C GLN A 59 -5.08 16.57 -21.94
N LEU A 60 -5.39 15.28 -21.83
CA LEU A 60 -4.53 14.24 -22.40
C LEU A 60 -4.70 14.17 -23.92
N GLU A 61 -3.58 14.08 -24.61
CA GLU A 61 -3.55 13.87 -26.06
C GLU A 61 -4.24 12.56 -26.42
N THR A 62 -5.14 12.62 -27.41
CA THR A 62 -5.84 11.46 -27.94
C THR A 62 -5.75 11.51 -29.45
N ASN A 63 -5.18 10.48 -30.06
CA ASN A 63 -5.03 10.34 -31.51
C ASN A 63 -4.95 8.85 -31.88
N ASP A 64 -4.69 8.53 -33.13
CA ASP A 64 -4.62 7.14 -33.61
C ASP A 64 -3.53 6.29 -32.93
N SER A 65 -2.52 6.93 -32.34
CA SER A 65 -1.44 6.26 -31.61
C SER A 65 -1.77 6.04 -30.14
N VAL A 66 -2.70 6.81 -29.57
CA VAL A 66 -3.14 6.70 -28.18
C VAL A 66 -4.63 6.97 -28.05
N LEU A 67 -5.39 5.89 -27.95
CA LEU A 67 -6.84 5.91 -27.66
C LEU A 67 -7.03 5.61 -26.19
N ILE A 68 -7.47 6.60 -25.42
CA ILE A 68 -7.73 6.45 -23.99
C ILE A 68 -9.16 5.94 -23.82
N GLY A 69 -9.28 4.72 -23.28
CA GLY A 69 -10.55 4.14 -22.87
C GLY A 69 -10.90 4.51 -21.41
N ASN A 70 -11.58 3.60 -20.71
CA ASN A 70 -11.88 3.80 -19.30
C ASN A 70 -10.58 3.86 -18.48
N ILE A 71 -10.36 4.98 -17.81
CA ILE A 71 -9.22 5.17 -16.91
C ILE A 71 -9.49 4.41 -15.62
N ARG A 72 -8.58 3.48 -15.29
CA ARG A 72 -8.62 2.66 -14.07
C ARG A 72 -7.80 3.26 -12.95
N ALA A 73 -6.66 3.85 -13.29
CA ALA A 73 -5.75 4.50 -12.36
C ALA A 73 -4.91 5.56 -13.06
N THR A 74 -4.47 6.53 -12.28
CA THR A 74 -3.51 7.55 -12.72
C THR A 74 -2.43 7.68 -11.65
N ILE A 75 -1.17 7.67 -12.08
CA ILE A 75 -0.02 7.84 -11.20
C ILE A 75 0.76 9.08 -11.67
N LEU A 76 0.95 10.02 -10.76
CA LEU A 76 1.80 11.17 -10.96
C LEU A 76 3.19 10.86 -10.39
N HIS A 77 4.22 10.95 -11.23
CA HIS A 77 5.61 10.80 -10.80
C HIS A 77 6.46 11.90 -11.40
N LYS A 78 6.98 12.81 -10.56
CA LYS A 78 7.76 13.98 -10.98
C LYS A 78 6.99 14.80 -12.03
N ASP A 79 7.50 14.81 -13.25
CA ASP A 79 6.98 15.57 -14.40
C ASP A 79 6.15 14.70 -15.37
N LYS A 80 5.72 13.52 -14.95
CA LYS A 80 5.05 12.53 -15.80
C LYS A 80 3.74 12.05 -15.21
N ILE A 81 2.78 11.79 -16.09
CA ILE A 81 1.47 11.22 -15.79
C ILE A 81 1.40 9.84 -16.44
N LEU A 82 1.33 8.80 -15.63
CA LEU A 82 1.09 7.45 -16.10
C LEU A 82 -0.39 7.13 -15.99
N VAL A 83 -1.03 6.75 -17.08
CA VAL A 83 -2.46 6.45 -17.15
C VAL A 83 -2.65 4.98 -17.46
N HIS A 84 -3.31 4.28 -16.53
CA HIS A 84 -3.77 2.90 -16.72
C HIS A 84 -5.20 2.93 -17.27
N HIS A 85 -5.35 2.48 -18.50
CA HIS A 85 -6.63 2.25 -19.16
C HIS A 85 -6.65 0.81 -19.70
N ASN A 86 -6.82 0.57 -20.98
CA ASN A 86 -6.60 -0.76 -21.57
C ASN A 86 -5.12 -1.14 -21.63
N ASN A 87 -4.25 -0.12 -21.77
CA ASN A 87 -2.79 -0.18 -21.72
C ASN A 87 -2.28 0.71 -20.58
N LEU A 88 -0.96 0.80 -20.46
CA LEU A 88 -0.28 1.82 -19.66
C LEU A 88 0.33 2.85 -20.61
N SER A 89 -0.15 4.09 -20.53
CA SER A 89 0.31 5.19 -21.40
C SER A 89 0.93 6.29 -20.57
N LEU A 90 2.06 6.81 -21.02
CA LEU A 90 2.84 7.86 -20.37
C LEU A 90 2.63 9.19 -21.07
N PHE A 91 2.38 10.23 -20.28
CA PHE A 91 2.20 11.61 -20.71
C PHE A 91 3.10 12.54 -19.92
N ASP A 92 3.42 13.71 -20.47
CA ASP A 92 4.00 14.80 -19.71
C ASP A 92 2.91 15.62 -18.96
N LEU A 93 3.33 16.60 -18.15
CA LEU A 93 2.40 17.46 -17.41
C LEU A 93 1.56 18.38 -18.28
N SER A 94 1.90 18.57 -19.56
CA SER A 94 1.04 19.29 -20.51
C SER A 94 -0.06 18.39 -21.10
N GLY A 95 0.00 17.08 -20.82
CA GLY A 95 -0.90 16.07 -21.36
C GLY A 95 -0.46 15.50 -22.70
N LYS A 96 0.74 15.85 -23.19
CA LYS A 96 1.28 15.31 -24.44
C LYS A 96 1.71 13.85 -24.24
N PHE A 97 1.31 12.99 -25.16
CA PHE A 97 1.67 11.59 -25.18
C PHE A 97 3.18 11.39 -25.38
N ILE A 98 3.79 10.55 -24.57
CA ILE A 98 5.21 10.19 -24.66
C ILE A 98 5.35 8.81 -25.29
N CYS A 99 4.81 7.77 -24.67
CA CYS A 99 4.88 6.39 -25.16
C CYS A 99 3.91 5.47 -24.42
N ASN A 100 3.67 4.29 -24.97
CA ASN A 100 3.08 3.18 -24.22
C ASN A 100 4.18 2.43 -23.47
N ILE A 101 3.83 1.92 -22.28
CA ILE A 101 4.72 1.15 -21.44
C ILE A 101 4.56 -0.32 -21.76
N GLY A 102 5.55 -0.89 -22.44
CA GLY A 102 5.49 -2.27 -22.91
C GLY A 102 4.31 -2.52 -23.86
N SER A 103 3.95 -3.78 -24.00
CA SER A 103 2.78 -4.23 -24.77
C SER A 103 2.10 -5.40 -24.09
N LYS A 104 0.82 -5.57 -24.34
CA LYS A 104 0.07 -6.75 -23.88
C LYS A 104 0.31 -7.92 -24.81
N GLY A 105 0.72 -9.07 -24.26
CA GLY A 105 0.97 -10.27 -25.01
C GLY A 105 1.56 -11.39 -24.16
N GLY A 106 2.11 -12.43 -24.80
CA GLY A 106 2.72 -13.60 -24.15
C GLY A 106 4.24 -13.67 -24.26
N GLY A 107 4.86 -12.65 -24.86
CA GLY A 107 6.32 -12.62 -25.04
C GLY A 107 7.08 -12.29 -23.74
N PRO A 108 8.39 -12.51 -23.69
CA PRO A 108 9.19 -12.34 -22.48
C PRO A 108 9.23 -10.89 -21.99
N THR A 109 9.10 -9.92 -22.88
CA THR A 109 9.10 -8.47 -22.56
C THR A 109 7.70 -7.89 -22.48
N GLU A 110 6.64 -8.68 -22.73
CA GLU A 110 5.24 -8.29 -22.72
C GLU A 110 4.58 -8.64 -21.39
N TYR A 111 3.49 -7.97 -21.04
CA TYR A 111 2.65 -8.35 -19.89
C TYR A 111 1.34 -8.97 -20.37
N SER A 112 0.88 -10.02 -19.67
CA SER A 112 -0.39 -10.70 -20.00
C SER A 112 -1.60 -9.88 -19.59
N GLY A 113 -1.46 -9.10 -18.52
CA GLY A 113 -2.44 -8.16 -17.98
C GLY A 113 -1.87 -7.44 -16.78
N ILE A 114 -2.58 -6.44 -16.29
CA ILE A 114 -2.11 -5.58 -15.20
C ILE A 114 -3.02 -5.77 -14.00
N ASN A 115 -2.50 -6.36 -12.91
CA ASN A 115 -3.16 -6.38 -11.62
C ASN A 115 -3.07 -4.98 -10.99
N ASN A 116 -1.84 -4.50 -10.81
CA ASN A 116 -1.56 -3.13 -10.42
C ASN A 116 -0.18 -2.68 -10.93
N ALA A 117 0.07 -1.38 -10.86
CA ALA A 117 1.34 -0.79 -11.26
C ALA A 117 1.75 0.30 -10.27
N TRP A 118 3.05 0.55 -10.18
CA TRP A 118 3.63 1.64 -9.41
C TRP A 118 4.87 2.19 -10.12
N THR A 119 5.42 3.28 -9.60
CA THR A 119 6.59 3.94 -10.17
C THR A 119 7.61 4.26 -9.09
N ASP A 120 8.87 4.24 -9.46
CA ASP A 120 10.00 4.75 -8.67
C ASP A 120 11.07 5.35 -9.58
N ASP A 121 12.26 5.61 -9.06
CA ASP A 121 13.36 6.19 -9.85
C ASP A 121 13.94 5.20 -10.86
N GLU A 122 13.77 3.88 -10.67
CA GLU A 122 14.17 2.85 -11.66
C GLU A 122 13.25 2.89 -12.89
N GLY A 123 11.95 3.13 -12.69
CA GLY A 123 10.98 3.17 -13.77
C GLY A 123 9.55 2.84 -13.38
N ILE A 124 8.88 2.09 -14.23
CA ILE A 124 7.49 1.70 -14.13
C ILE A 124 7.44 0.18 -13.90
N HIS A 125 6.79 -0.21 -12.83
CA HIS A 125 6.64 -1.60 -12.43
C HIS A 125 5.20 -2.04 -12.63
N ILE A 126 5.02 -3.20 -13.27
CA ILE A 126 3.73 -3.82 -13.51
C ILE A 126 3.70 -5.15 -12.76
N PHE A 127 2.77 -5.31 -11.84
CA PHE A 127 2.43 -6.63 -11.34
C PHE A 127 1.47 -7.30 -12.33
N ASP A 128 2.00 -8.27 -13.06
CA ASP A 128 1.32 -8.98 -14.14
C ASP A 128 0.38 -10.06 -13.57
N ILE A 129 -0.76 -10.28 -14.22
CA ILE A 129 -1.67 -11.38 -13.90
C ILE A 129 -1.01 -12.78 -13.99
N ALA A 130 0.12 -12.89 -14.68
CA ALA A 130 0.96 -14.09 -14.71
C ALA A 130 1.86 -14.25 -13.47
N ASN A 131 1.60 -13.50 -12.39
CA ASN A 131 2.33 -13.54 -11.11
C ASN A 131 3.83 -13.20 -11.27
N LYS A 132 4.13 -12.15 -11.99
CA LYS A 132 5.47 -11.61 -12.18
C LYS A 132 5.45 -10.10 -12.07
N ILE A 133 6.57 -9.53 -11.64
CA ILE A 133 6.77 -8.08 -11.70
C ILE A 133 7.63 -7.78 -12.91
N LYS A 134 7.12 -6.96 -13.82
CA LYS A 134 7.84 -6.49 -15.00
C LYS A 134 8.19 -5.04 -14.85
N THR A 135 9.46 -4.72 -15.04
CA THR A 135 9.98 -3.35 -14.93
C THR A 135 10.29 -2.80 -16.31
N TYR A 136 9.83 -1.59 -16.57
CA TYR A 136 10.06 -0.84 -17.80
C TYR A 136 10.71 0.51 -17.48
N ASN A 137 11.58 0.98 -18.34
CA ASN A 137 12.12 2.34 -18.19
C ASN A 137 11.10 3.41 -18.64
N TRP A 138 11.44 4.67 -18.41
CA TRP A 138 10.59 5.82 -18.74
C TRP A 138 10.38 6.07 -20.24
N ASN A 139 11.03 5.28 -21.10
CA ASN A 139 10.80 5.22 -22.56
C ASN A 139 9.94 4.01 -22.97
N GLY A 140 9.31 3.35 -22.01
CA GLY A 140 8.43 2.19 -22.23
C GLY A 140 9.14 0.88 -22.58
N LYS A 141 10.48 0.83 -22.52
CA LYS A 141 11.25 -0.38 -22.85
C LYS A 141 11.43 -1.26 -21.63
N TRP A 142 11.24 -2.55 -21.82
CA TRP A 142 11.46 -3.56 -20.79
C TRP A 142 12.91 -3.54 -20.26
N ILE A 143 13.04 -3.68 -18.93
CA ILE A 143 14.32 -3.78 -18.22
C ILE A 143 14.49 -5.20 -17.69
N LYS A 144 13.55 -5.68 -16.85
CA LYS A 144 13.66 -6.97 -16.17
C LYS A 144 12.27 -7.55 -15.84
N THR A 145 12.30 -8.85 -15.51
CA THR A 145 11.15 -9.57 -14.96
C THR A 145 11.59 -10.25 -13.67
N GLU A 146 10.88 -10.03 -12.58
CA GLU A 146 11.12 -10.61 -11.26
C GLU A 146 9.96 -11.56 -10.91
N PRO A 147 10.24 -12.78 -10.41
CA PRO A 147 9.21 -13.63 -9.87
C PRO A 147 8.69 -13.08 -8.54
N ILE A 148 7.47 -13.46 -8.15
CA ILE A 148 6.95 -13.23 -6.80
C ILE A 148 7.07 -14.52 -5.98
N PRO A 149 7.22 -14.43 -4.63
CA PRO A 149 7.48 -15.61 -3.81
C PRO A 149 6.29 -16.54 -3.62
N GLU A 150 5.05 -16.04 -3.82
CA GLU A 150 3.81 -16.79 -3.56
C GLU A 150 2.78 -16.53 -4.66
N SER A 151 2.19 -17.59 -5.19
CA SER A 151 1.29 -17.53 -6.36
C SER A 151 -0.10 -16.95 -6.07
N ASN A 152 -0.51 -16.94 -4.81
CA ASN A 152 -1.81 -16.41 -4.37
C ASN A 152 -1.79 -14.90 -4.03
N ILE A 153 -0.67 -14.22 -4.18
CA ILE A 153 -0.58 -12.75 -4.08
C ILE A 153 -1.48 -12.12 -5.15
N LYS A 154 -2.32 -11.17 -4.74
CA LYS A 154 -3.26 -10.46 -5.61
C LYS A 154 -2.87 -9.01 -5.88
N GLU A 155 -2.14 -8.41 -4.97
CA GLU A 155 -1.68 -7.02 -5.06
C GLU A 155 -0.24 -6.93 -4.58
N VAL A 156 0.57 -6.11 -5.23
CA VAL A 156 1.96 -5.85 -4.84
C VAL A 156 2.17 -4.36 -4.75
N PHE A 157 2.79 -3.90 -3.68
CA PHE A 157 3.16 -2.49 -3.52
C PHE A 157 4.55 -2.34 -2.89
N PRO A 158 5.31 -1.30 -3.25
CA PRO A 158 6.62 -1.06 -2.68
C PRO A 158 6.50 -0.55 -1.23
N LEU A 159 7.53 -0.74 -0.42
CA LEU A 159 7.65 -0.06 0.86
C LEU A 159 8.37 1.29 0.68
N ALA A 160 7.88 2.32 1.40
CA ALA A 160 8.46 3.66 1.37
C ALA A 160 9.90 3.74 1.90
N SER A 161 10.33 2.73 2.68
CA SER A 161 11.70 2.62 3.19
C SER A 161 12.76 2.44 2.09
N GLY A 162 12.35 2.23 0.84
CA GLY A 162 13.24 1.91 -0.25
C GLY A 162 13.78 0.48 -0.16
N ASN A 163 15.07 0.28 -0.46
CA ASN A 163 15.73 -1.03 -0.43
C ASN A 163 15.12 -2.10 -1.34
N ASN A 164 14.25 -1.72 -2.28
CA ASN A 164 13.55 -2.62 -3.20
C ASN A 164 12.68 -3.69 -2.48
N ILE A 165 12.17 -3.36 -1.27
CA ILE A 165 11.27 -4.24 -0.52
C ILE A 165 9.84 -3.99 -0.99
N LYS A 166 9.12 -5.07 -1.22
CA LYS A 166 7.73 -5.08 -1.68
C LYS A 166 6.85 -5.82 -0.68
N ALA A 167 5.61 -5.43 -0.61
CA ALA A 167 4.55 -6.14 0.10
C ALA A 167 3.64 -6.82 -0.92
N GLY A 168 3.39 -8.09 -0.75
CA GLY A 168 2.42 -8.86 -1.52
C GLY A 168 1.21 -9.19 -0.65
N TYR A 169 0.02 -8.69 -1.03
CA TYR A 169 -1.21 -8.91 -0.30
C TYR A 169 -1.96 -10.14 -0.82
N ILE A 170 -2.47 -10.94 0.09
CA ILE A 170 -3.28 -12.13 -0.18
C ILE A 170 -4.69 -11.89 0.36
N GLN A 171 -5.68 -12.11 -0.48
CA GLN A 171 -7.08 -12.05 -0.07
C GLN A 171 -7.48 -13.32 0.69
N ASN A 172 -8.14 -13.19 1.83
CA ASN A 172 -8.62 -14.35 2.58
C ASN A 172 -9.91 -14.92 1.96
N ILE A 173 -9.81 -15.47 0.76
CA ILE A 173 -10.95 -16.02 0.02
C ILE A 173 -11.47 -17.32 0.67
N THR A 174 -10.58 -18.08 1.28
CA THR A 174 -10.90 -19.38 1.91
C THR A 174 -11.45 -19.25 3.32
N GLY A 175 -11.26 -18.11 3.96
CA GLY A 175 -11.51 -17.90 5.38
C GLY A 175 -10.35 -18.35 6.28
N ASN A 176 -9.39 -19.09 5.74
CA ASN A 176 -8.30 -19.75 6.50
C ASN A 176 -6.91 -19.44 5.95
N GLU A 177 -6.74 -18.35 5.20
CA GLU A 177 -5.41 -17.95 4.74
C GLU A 177 -4.52 -17.61 5.94
N PRO A 178 -3.34 -18.22 6.06
CA PRO A 178 -2.50 -18.04 7.24
C PRO A 178 -1.90 -16.63 7.32
N HIS A 179 -1.61 -16.02 6.19
CA HIS A 179 -0.91 -14.74 6.12
C HIS A 179 -1.60 -13.79 5.13
N LYS A 180 -1.71 -12.52 5.51
CA LYS A 180 -2.30 -11.47 4.68
C LYS A 180 -1.26 -10.73 3.84
N ILE A 181 -0.04 -10.58 4.33
CA ILE A 181 1.03 -9.86 3.64
C ILE A 181 2.33 -10.67 3.73
N TYR A 182 3.00 -10.78 2.60
CA TYR A 182 4.37 -11.25 2.50
C TYR A 182 5.25 -10.04 2.15
N LEU A 183 6.22 -9.73 3.02
CA LEU A 183 7.25 -8.76 2.70
C LEU A 183 8.43 -9.48 2.07
N PHE A 184 8.84 -9.02 0.89
CA PHE A 184 9.88 -9.71 0.12
C PHE A 184 10.78 -8.73 -0.63
N LYS A 185 11.97 -9.18 -0.90
CA LYS A 185 12.93 -8.55 -1.78
C LYS A 185 13.39 -9.57 -2.81
N ASP A 186 13.31 -9.21 -4.08
CA ASP A 186 13.46 -10.15 -5.19
C ASP A 186 12.44 -11.30 -4.99
N SER A 187 12.87 -12.54 -4.86
CA SER A 187 12.02 -13.69 -4.51
C SER A 187 12.16 -14.15 -3.05
N THR A 188 12.96 -13.45 -2.23
CA THR A 188 13.24 -13.83 -0.85
C THR A 188 12.21 -13.21 0.10
N ILE A 189 11.51 -14.05 0.85
CA ILE A 189 10.58 -13.60 1.90
C ILE A 189 11.37 -13.11 3.10
N LEU A 190 11.12 -11.87 3.52
CA LEU A 190 11.73 -11.23 4.69
C LEU A 190 10.84 -11.36 5.93
N ALA A 191 9.53 -11.23 5.75
CA ALA A 191 8.55 -11.35 6.82
C ALA A 191 7.18 -11.76 6.30
N LYS A 192 6.34 -12.28 7.20
CA LYS A 192 4.97 -12.68 6.94
C LYS A 192 4.06 -12.09 8.00
N ILE A 193 3.02 -11.36 7.59
CA ILE A 193 2.03 -10.80 8.49
C ILE A 193 0.81 -11.72 8.50
N PRO A 194 0.43 -12.30 9.67
CA PRO A 194 -0.69 -13.23 9.74
C PRO A 194 -2.05 -12.52 9.64
N TYR A 195 -3.07 -13.24 9.22
CA TYR A 195 -4.46 -12.78 9.32
C TYR A 195 -4.95 -12.70 10.77
N GLY A 196 -4.50 -13.62 11.63
CA GLY A 196 -4.85 -13.65 13.05
C GLY A 196 -6.26 -14.15 13.37
N LYS A 197 -7.14 -14.28 12.35
CA LYS A 197 -8.51 -14.78 12.49
C LYS A 197 -8.81 -15.74 11.35
N SER A 198 -9.60 -16.79 11.68
CA SER A 198 -10.20 -17.70 10.71
C SER A 198 -11.70 -17.51 10.66
N PHE A 199 -12.28 -17.69 9.49
CA PHE A 199 -13.72 -17.57 9.27
C PHE A 199 -14.25 -18.84 8.63
N GLN A 200 -15.45 -19.24 9.05
CA GLN A 200 -16.13 -20.33 8.37
C GLN A 200 -16.68 -19.86 7.03
N LYS A 201 -16.20 -20.46 5.96
CA LYS A 201 -16.65 -20.14 4.60
C LYS A 201 -18.07 -20.63 4.38
N GLY A 202 -18.96 -19.73 3.91
CA GLY A 202 -20.30 -20.08 3.43
C GLY A 202 -20.27 -20.72 2.04
N GLU A 203 -21.43 -20.95 1.48
CA GLU A 203 -21.59 -21.55 0.14
C GLU A 203 -21.06 -20.64 -0.98
N MET A 204 -21.21 -19.33 -0.82
CA MET A 204 -20.76 -18.33 -1.77
C MET A 204 -19.34 -17.83 -1.43
N THR A 205 -18.58 -17.53 -2.48
CA THR A 205 -17.28 -16.86 -2.33
C THR A 205 -17.32 -15.53 -3.05
N MET A 206 -17.09 -14.46 -2.33
CA MET A 206 -16.97 -13.11 -2.91
C MET A 206 -15.49 -12.77 -3.07
N VAL A 207 -15.14 -12.34 -4.26
CA VAL A 207 -13.81 -11.85 -4.61
C VAL A 207 -13.94 -10.39 -4.99
N PHE A 208 -13.11 -9.55 -4.39
CA PHE A 208 -13.09 -8.12 -4.65
C PHE A 208 -11.78 -7.73 -5.34
N TYR A 209 -11.85 -6.70 -6.16
CA TYR A 209 -10.65 -6.06 -6.69
C TYR A 209 -10.17 -5.00 -5.69
N ASN A 210 -8.87 -4.88 -5.50
CA ASN A 210 -8.25 -3.87 -4.64
C ASN A 210 -8.79 -3.91 -3.20
N GLU A 211 -8.53 -4.99 -2.49
CA GLU A 211 -8.92 -5.12 -1.07
C GLU A 211 -7.94 -4.48 -0.10
N CYS A 212 -6.71 -4.23 -0.53
CA CYS A 212 -5.69 -3.55 0.22
C CYS A 212 -5.44 -2.17 -0.40
N TYR A 213 -5.50 -1.15 0.43
CA TYR A 213 -5.32 0.25 0.02
C TYR A 213 -4.01 0.79 0.61
N PRO A 214 -2.87 0.58 -0.06
CA PRO A 214 -1.59 1.11 0.39
C PRO A 214 -1.45 2.58 0.02
N PHE A 215 -0.78 3.34 0.88
CA PHE A 215 -0.32 4.68 0.60
C PHE A 215 0.97 5.01 1.35
N HIS A 216 1.70 6.01 0.86
CA HIS A 216 2.96 6.44 1.44
C HIS A 216 2.84 7.86 1.98
N ALA A 217 3.36 8.08 3.18
CA ALA A 217 3.47 9.40 3.75
C ALA A 217 4.65 9.47 4.73
N ASN A 218 5.41 10.57 4.69
CA ASN A 218 6.54 10.82 5.59
C ASN A 218 7.53 9.64 5.67
N GLY A 219 7.87 9.04 4.52
CA GLY A 219 8.81 7.92 4.44
C GLY A 219 8.29 6.59 5.01
N ARG A 220 6.99 6.49 5.29
CA ARG A 220 6.36 5.27 5.81
C ARG A 220 5.31 4.75 4.83
N THR A 221 5.15 3.43 4.84
CA THR A 221 4.06 2.75 4.14
C THR A 221 2.93 2.50 5.10
N PHE A 222 1.74 2.91 4.69
CA PHE A 222 0.48 2.63 5.37
C PHE A 222 -0.38 1.74 4.49
N PHE A 223 -1.28 0.99 5.11
CA PHE A 223 -2.30 0.23 4.41
C PHE A 223 -3.56 0.09 5.25
N LYS A 224 -4.69 -0.01 4.56
CA LYS A 224 -5.98 -0.38 5.11
C LYS A 224 -6.56 -1.53 4.30
N GLU A 225 -7.16 -2.49 4.96
CA GLU A 225 -7.90 -3.57 4.30
C GLU A 225 -9.40 -3.21 4.18
N MET A 226 -10.08 -3.72 3.17
CA MET A 226 -11.50 -3.45 2.94
C MET A 226 -12.36 -3.84 4.15
N PHE A 227 -12.11 -5.01 4.73
CA PHE A 227 -12.87 -5.56 5.85
C PHE A 227 -12.25 -5.27 7.23
N ASN A 228 -11.35 -4.30 7.32
CA ASN A 228 -10.72 -3.88 8.57
C ASN A 228 -10.64 -2.37 8.62
N ASP A 229 -11.25 -1.76 9.63
CA ASP A 229 -11.32 -0.30 9.76
C ASP A 229 -10.07 0.32 10.39
N THR A 230 -9.03 -0.48 10.61
CA THR A 230 -7.74 0.00 11.11
C THR A 230 -6.79 0.31 9.96
N ILE A 231 -6.18 1.48 10.01
CA ILE A 231 -5.06 1.85 9.15
C ILE A 231 -3.77 1.50 9.90
N PHE A 232 -2.97 0.65 9.27
CA PHE A 232 -1.69 0.20 9.80
C PHE A 232 -0.54 0.92 9.10
N SER A 233 0.58 1.09 9.80
CA SER A 233 1.89 1.31 9.19
C SER A 233 2.74 0.05 9.32
N ILE A 234 3.70 -0.12 8.43
CA ILE A 234 4.73 -1.16 8.56
C ILE A 234 5.95 -0.51 9.21
N ASP A 235 6.42 -1.08 10.31
CA ASP A 235 7.60 -0.60 11.04
C ASP A 235 8.92 -1.17 10.49
N ASN A 236 10.03 -0.80 11.12
CA ASN A 236 11.36 -1.24 10.71
C ASN A 236 11.64 -2.73 11.02
N GLN A 237 10.83 -3.37 11.86
CA GLN A 237 10.83 -4.80 12.14
C GLN A 237 9.85 -5.57 11.26
N TYR A 238 9.29 -4.90 10.25
CA TYR A 238 8.29 -5.46 9.32
C TYR A 238 6.99 -5.88 9.99
N GLN A 239 6.62 -5.22 11.11
CA GLN A 239 5.37 -5.50 11.83
C GLN A 239 4.30 -4.44 11.50
N PRO A 240 3.04 -4.85 11.43
CA PRO A 240 1.93 -3.93 11.28
C PRO A 240 1.67 -3.21 12.61
N VAL A 241 1.78 -1.89 12.60
CA VAL A 241 1.51 -1.04 13.76
C VAL A 241 0.22 -0.26 13.51
N PRO A 242 -0.83 -0.43 14.33
CA PRO A 242 -2.07 0.33 14.18
C PRO A 242 -1.81 1.83 14.40
N ARG A 243 -2.35 2.67 13.53
CA ARG A 243 -2.16 4.13 13.57
C ARG A 243 -3.47 4.87 13.73
N TRP A 244 -4.48 4.47 13.00
CA TRP A 244 -5.82 5.03 13.10
C TRP A 244 -6.85 3.92 13.05
N TYR A 245 -7.86 4.05 13.89
CA TYR A 245 -9.09 3.27 13.82
C TYR A 245 -10.21 4.17 13.31
N ILE A 246 -10.92 3.72 12.28
CA ILE A 246 -12.06 4.43 11.70
C ILE A 246 -13.32 3.88 12.33
N GLU A 247 -13.98 4.68 13.17
CA GLU A 247 -15.25 4.32 13.77
C GLU A 247 -16.41 4.66 12.81
N LEU A 248 -17.10 3.66 12.30
CA LEU A 248 -18.21 3.80 11.36
C LEU A 248 -19.58 3.54 11.98
N GLY A 249 -19.63 3.17 13.28
CA GLY A 249 -20.86 2.87 13.98
C GLY A 249 -21.69 1.78 13.28
N LYS A 250 -22.95 2.06 13.03
CA LYS A 250 -23.90 1.15 12.35
C LYS A 250 -23.58 0.88 10.87
N TYR A 251 -22.71 1.67 10.27
CA TYR A 251 -22.30 1.53 8.86
C TYR A 251 -21.08 0.66 8.66
N LYS A 252 -20.51 0.13 9.75
CA LYS A 252 -19.36 -0.76 9.70
C LYS A 252 -19.68 -2.04 8.93
N ILE A 253 -18.75 -2.45 8.03
CA ILE A 253 -18.80 -3.77 7.39
C ILE A 253 -18.28 -4.81 8.39
N ALA A 254 -19.05 -5.89 8.60
CA ALA A 254 -18.56 -6.99 9.43
C ALA A 254 -17.34 -7.65 8.78
N GLU A 255 -16.35 -8.04 9.58
CA GLU A 255 -15.13 -8.67 9.07
C GLU A 255 -15.40 -9.99 8.34
N ASP A 256 -16.47 -10.68 8.70
CA ASP A 256 -16.92 -11.95 8.13
C ASP A 256 -17.97 -11.79 7.01
N ALA A 257 -18.33 -10.56 6.66
CA ALA A 257 -19.40 -10.27 5.69
C ALA A 257 -19.22 -11.02 4.34
N ARG A 258 -17.96 -11.19 3.91
CA ARG A 258 -17.61 -11.98 2.71
C ARG A 258 -18.13 -13.41 2.76
N TYR A 259 -18.17 -14.02 3.95
CA TYR A 259 -18.45 -15.46 4.15
C TYR A 259 -19.89 -15.72 4.55
N THR A 260 -20.58 -14.71 5.07
CA THR A 260 -21.93 -14.83 5.62
C THR A 260 -23.04 -14.45 4.65
N LEU A 261 -22.70 -13.81 3.54
CA LEU A 261 -23.67 -13.44 2.52
C LEU A 261 -24.19 -14.68 1.79
N THR A 262 -25.51 -14.89 1.83
CA THR A 262 -26.17 -16.05 1.22
C THR A 262 -27.05 -15.70 0.02
N ASP A 263 -27.41 -14.44 -0.15
CA ASP A 263 -28.26 -13.96 -1.25
C ASP A 263 -27.39 -13.21 -2.29
N PRO A 264 -27.25 -13.74 -3.53
CA PRO A 264 -26.41 -13.12 -4.56
C PRO A 264 -26.92 -11.74 -5.04
N ARG A 265 -28.15 -11.37 -4.69
CA ARG A 265 -28.72 -10.05 -5.03
C ARG A 265 -28.33 -8.98 -4.00
N LYS A 266 -27.83 -9.36 -2.86
CA LYS A 266 -27.34 -8.45 -1.81
C LYS A 266 -25.88 -8.15 -1.99
N SER A 267 -25.46 -7.01 -1.49
CA SER A 267 -24.05 -6.61 -1.42
C SER A 267 -23.60 -6.53 0.03
N VAL A 268 -22.32 -6.79 0.28
CA VAL A 268 -21.71 -6.53 1.60
C VAL A 268 -21.74 -5.04 1.96
N PHE A 269 -21.99 -4.18 0.98
CA PHE A 269 -22.10 -2.72 1.16
C PHE A 269 -23.54 -2.24 1.35
N ASP A 270 -24.53 -3.14 1.37
CA ASP A 270 -25.92 -2.74 1.66
C ASP A 270 -26.01 -2.18 3.08
N ASN A 271 -26.31 -0.89 3.19
CA ASN A 271 -26.34 -0.13 4.46
C ASN A 271 -25.00 -0.11 5.22
N ALA A 272 -23.88 -0.31 4.53
CA ALA A 272 -22.55 -0.29 5.09
C ALA A 272 -21.63 0.61 4.27
N ALA A 273 -20.53 1.04 4.87
CA ALA A 273 -19.53 1.89 4.23
C ALA A 273 -18.12 1.41 4.51
N THR A 274 -17.22 1.72 3.60
CA THR A 274 -15.78 1.64 3.84
C THR A 274 -15.14 2.94 3.40
N LEU A 275 -14.17 3.41 4.18
CA LEU A 275 -13.37 4.56 3.80
C LEU A 275 -12.05 4.07 3.24
N THR A 276 -11.72 4.57 2.07
CA THR A 276 -10.45 4.24 1.39
C THR A 276 -9.53 5.43 1.52
N PRO A 277 -8.52 5.39 2.40
CA PRO A 277 -7.55 6.47 2.48
C PRO A 277 -6.69 6.49 1.22
N ILE A 278 -6.52 7.66 0.62
CA ILE A 278 -5.70 7.87 -0.58
C ILE A 278 -4.38 8.55 -0.29
N GLY A 279 -4.22 9.08 0.90
CA GLY A 279 -2.97 9.73 1.29
C GLY A 279 -3.06 10.46 2.61
N LYS A 280 -1.92 10.99 3.03
CA LYS A 280 -1.78 11.85 4.20
C LYS A 280 -1.05 13.12 3.80
N TRP A 281 -1.63 14.25 4.15
CA TRP A 281 -0.99 15.56 4.01
C TRP A 281 -0.93 16.23 5.37
N ASP A 282 0.27 16.58 5.82
CA ASP A 282 0.52 17.11 7.16
C ASP A 282 -0.06 16.17 8.24
N ASN A 283 -0.95 16.65 9.09
CA ASN A 283 -1.64 15.83 10.11
C ASN A 283 -3.03 15.34 9.67
N LYS A 284 -3.41 15.55 8.39
CA LYS A 284 -4.71 15.16 7.84
C LYS A 284 -4.59 13.91 7.00
N LEU A 285 -5.55 13.02 7.15
CA LEU A 285 -5.76 11.84 6.32
C LEU A 285 -6.81 12.18 5.25
N PHE A 286 -6.58 11.75 4.01
CA PHE A 286 -7.48 11.94 2.88
C PHE A 286 -7.85 10.60 2.27
#